data_5d91af36a2e491cc9b30270396545895
#
_entry.id   5d91af36a2e491cc9b30270396545895
#
_cell.length_a   1.000
_cell.length_b   1.000
_cell.length_c   1.000
_cell.angle_alpha   90.00
_cell.angle_beta   90.00
_cell.angle_gamma   90.00
#
_symmetry.space_group_name_H-M   'P 1'
#
loop_
_entity.id
_entity.type
_entity.pdbx_description
1 polymer ?
#
loop_
_entity_poly.entity_id
_entity_poly.type
_entity_poly.pdbx_seq_one_letter_code
_entity_poly.pdbx_strand_id
1 'polypeptide(L)' 'MISIPAIRPNGRPHPIRVAKAYGNPQKIFVGIGTPRGLVFDIAEARELAQGLNILADVLEAEVSQPSGLLVQDL' A
#
# COMPACT_ATOMS: atom_id res chain seq x y z
N MET A 1 -8.69 4.99 -13.14
CA MET A 1 -7.38 5.12 -12.49
C MET A 1 -7.58 5.60 -11.06
N ILE A 2 -6.89 4.99 -10.14
CA ILE A 2 -6.95 5.34 -8.72
C ILE A 2 -5.59 5.92 -8.34
N SER A 3 -5.61 7.05 -7.62
CA SER A 3 -4.38 7.64 -7.11
C SER A 3 -4.40 7.59 -5.60
N ILE A 4 -3.36 7.03 -5.01
CA ILE A 4 -3.26 6.87 -3.57
C ILE A 4 -2.09 7.69 -3.07
N PRO A 5 -2.30 8.60 -2.11
CA PRO A 5 -1.20 9.39 -1.57
C PRO A 5 -0.21 8.49 -0.85
N ALA A 6 1.05 8.76 -1.07
CA ALA A 6 2.13 8.05 -0.39
C ALA A 6 3.33 8.98 -0.31
N ILE A 7 4.27 8.65 0.54
CA ILE A 7 5.50 9.41 0.64
C ILE A 7 6.69 8.47 0.58
N ARG A 8 7.78 8.98 0.09
CA ARG A 8 9.05 8.25 0.09
C ARG A 8 9.64 8.23 1.49
N PRO A 9 10.56 7.32 1.76
CA PRO A 9 11.24 7.31 3.05
C PRO A 9 11.90 8.64 3.41
N ASN A 10 12.25 9.45 2.41
CA ASN A 10 12.83 10.78 2.64
C ASN A 10 11.76 11.85 2.92
N GLY A 11 10.49 11.47 2.98
CA GLY A 11 9.39 12.39 3.29
C GLY A 11 8.78 13.10 2.11
N ARG A 12 9.29 12.89 0.91
CA ARG A 12 8.75 13.57 -0.27
C ARG A 12 7.51 12.86 -0.79
N PRO A 13 6.50 13.61 -1.23
CA PRO A 13 5.30 13.01 -1.79
C PRO A 13 5.60 12.16 -3.03
N HIS A 14 4.94 11.02 -3.12
CA HIS A 14 5.10 10.14 -4.27
C HIS A 14 3.87 9.27 -4.40
N PRO A 15 2.77 9.81 -4.95
CA PRO A 15 1.53 9.05 -5.02
C PRO A 15 1.67 7.82 -5.91
N ILE A 16 0.93 6.79 -5.54
CA ILE A 16 0.86 5.56 -6.30
C ILE A 16 -0.35 5.63 -7.21
N ARG A 17 -0.21 5.16 -8.44
CA ARG A 17 -1.31 5.08 -9.38
C ARG A 17 -1.67 3.64 -9.64
N VAL A 18 -2.96 3.34 -9.56
CA VAL A 18 -3.46 1.99 -9.79
C VAL A 18 -4.47 2.03 -10.92
N ALA A 19 -4.31 1.20 -11.93
CA ALA A 19 -5.17 1.21 -13.10
C ALA A 19 -5.14 -0.15 -13.78
N LYS A 20 -6.05 -0.35 -14.73
CA LYS A 20 -5.95 -1.52 -15.61
C LYS A 20 -4.66 -1.41 -16.42
N ALA A 21 -3.97 -2.54 -16.57
CA ALA A 21 -2.75 -2.55 -17.36
C ALA A 21 -3.08 -2.29 -18.84
N TYR A 22 -2.28 -1.48 -19.46
CA TYR A 22 -2.47 -1.15 -20.84
C TYR A 22 -2.28 -2.41 -21.70
N GLY A 23 -3.25 -2.66 -22.59
CA GLY A 23 -3.18 -3.79 -23.49
C GLY A 23 -3.46 -5.14 -22.84
N ASN A 24 -3.81 -5.17 -21.57
CA ASN A 24 -4.14 -6.43 -20.91
C ASN A 24 -5.24 -6.20 -19.86
N PRO A 25 -6.51 -6.40 -20.26
CA PRO A 25 -7.65 -6.03 -19.41
C PRO A 25 -7.75 -6.85 -18.12
N GLN A 26 -7.03 -7.96 -18.02
CA GLN A 26 -7.09 -8.80 -16.83
C GLN A 26 -5.90 -8.59 -15.88
N LYS A 27 -5.11 -7.57 -16.13
CA LYS A 27 -3.97 -7.23 -15.29
C LYS A 27 -4.15 -5.84 -14.71
N ILE A 28 -3.51 -5.62 -13.58
CA ILE A 28 -3.57 -4.35 -12.87
C ILE A 28 -2.16 -3.76 -12.83
N PHE A 29 -2.05 -2.50 -13.21
CA PHE A 29 -0.79 -1.79 -13.17
C PHE A 29 -0.73 -0.92 -11.92
N VAL A 30 0.34 -1.05 -11.15
CA VAL A 30 0.59 -0.21 -9.99
C VAL A 30 1.83 0.63 -10.32
N GLY A 31 1.61 1.91 -10.57
CA GLY A 31 2.68 2.81 -10.97
C GLY A 31 3.28 3.53 -9.78
N ILE A 32 4.60 3.54 -9.71
CA ILE A 32 5.34 4.22 -8.64
C ILE A 32 6.22 5.32 -9.21
N GLY A 33 5.84 5.84 -10.36
CA GLY A 33 6.58 6.87 -11.08
C GLY A 33 6.53 6.55 -12.55
N THR A 34 6.88 7.50 -13.39
CA THR A 34 6.82 7.28 -14.83
C THR A 34 8.21 6.96 -15.34
N PRO A 35 8.42 5.85 -16.02
CA PRO A 35 7.45 4.82 -16.42
C PRO A 35 7.44 3.61 -15.47
N ARG A 36 7.89 3.74 -14.26
CA ARG A 36 8.09 2.61 -13.37
C ARG A 36 6.80 2.11 -12.75
N GLY A 37 6.71 0.80 -12.61
CA GLY A 37 5.55 0.18 -11.99
C GLY A 37 5.63 -1.32 -12.08
N LEU A 38 4.62 -1.96 -11.50
CA LEU A 38 4.52 -3.42 -11.49
C LEU A 38 3.15 -3.80 -12.02
N VAL A 39 3.09 -4.96 -12.65
CA VAL A 39 1.84 -5.50 -13.17
C VAL A 39 1.48 -6.73 -12.35
N PHE A 40 0.24 -6.77 -11.88
CA PHE A 40 -0.26 -7.85 -11.05
C PHE A 40 -1.44 -8.51 -11.75
N ASP A 41 -1.57 -9.83 -11.62
CA ASP A 41 -2.82 -10.47 -11.99
C ASP A 41 -3.84 -10.26 -10.86
N ILE A 42 -5.06 -10.75 -11.06
CA ILE A 42 -6.14 -10.53 -10.08
C ILE A 42 -5.79 -11.11 -8.73
N ALA A 43 -5.26 -12.33 -8.70
CA ALA A 43 -4.94 -12.99 -7.44
C ALA A 43 -3.79 -12.29 -6.71
N GLU A 44 -2.77 -11.91 -7.45
CA GLU A 44 -1.63 -11.20 -6.88
C GLU A 44 -2.04 -9.85 -6.31
N ALA A 45 -2.91 -9.14 -7.01
CA ALA A 45 -3.40 -7.86 -6.53
C ALA A 45 -4.18 -8.02 -5.23
N ARG A 46 -4.97 -9.08 -5.12
CA ARG A 46 -5.72 -9.34 -3.90
C ARG A 46 -4.81 -9.73 -2.75
N GLU A 47 -3.74 -10.46 -3.02
CA GLU A 47 -2.74 -10.78 -2.00
C GLU A 47 -2.05 -9.53 -1.47
N LEU A 48 -1.70 -8.63 -2.38
CA LEU A 48 -1.09 -7.36 -1.96
C LEU A 48 -2.05 -6.56 -1.08
N ALA A 49 -3.30 -6.45 -1.49
CA ALA A 49 -4.31 -5.74 -0.73
C ALA A 49 -4.49 -6.34 0.66
N GLN A 50 -4.52 -7.67 0.73
CA GLN A 50 -4.67 -8.36 2.00
C GLN A 50 -3.48 -8.10 2.91
N GLY A 51 -2.26 -8.16 2.38
CA GLY A 51 -1.06 -7.86 3.16
C GLY A 51 -1.05 -6.45 3.71
N LEU A 52 -1.44 -5.50 2.87
CA LEU A 52 -1.54 -4.11 3.30
C LEU A 52 -2.58 -3.94 4.41
N ASN A 53 -3.73 -4.58 4.26
CA ASN A 53 -4.79 -4.49 5.27
C ASN A 53 -4.37 -5.13 6.59
N ILE A 54 -3.70 -6.26 6.55
CA ILE A 54 -3.23 -6.92 7.76
C ILE A 54 -2.28 -6.01 8.53
N LEU A 55 -1.31 -5.43 7.85
CA LEU A 55 -0.36 -4.54 8.51
C LEU A 55 -1.02 -3.26 8.99
N ALA A 56 -1.95 -2.72 8.23
CA ALA A 56 -2.70 -1.55 8.66
C ALA A 56 -3.46 -1.84 9.95
N ASP A 57 -4.10 -3.01 10.03
CA ASP A 57 -4.83 -3.40 11.22
C ASP A 57 -3.90 -3.56 12.43
N VAL A 58 -2.74 -4.17 12.21
CA VAL A 58 -1.76 -4.34 13.28
C VAL A 58 -1.30 -2.99 13.81
N LEU A 59 -0.95 -2.08 12.91
CA LEU A 59 -0.46 -0.77 13.31
C LEU A 59 -1.57 0.06 13.96
N GLU A 60 -2.78 -0.06 13.47
CA GLU A 60 -3.91 0.64 14.05
C GLU A 60 -4.16 0.18 15.48
N ALA A 61 -4.05 -1.12 15.73
CA ALA A 61 -4.20 -1.65 17.07
C ALA A 61 -3.10 -1.14 18.00
N GLU A 62 -1.89 -1.04 17.50
CA GLU A 62 -0.78 -0.51 18.29
C GLU A 62 -0.99 0.95 18.65
N VAL A 63 -1.44 1.73 17.69
CA VAL A 63 -1.69 3.15 17.93
C VAL A 63 -2.86 3.35 18.90
N SER A 64 -3.84 2.46 18.85
CA SER A 64 -5.04 2.59 19.68
C SER A 64 -4.83 2.17 21.11
N GLN A 65 -3.74 1.47 21.43
CA GLN A 65 -3.50 1.00 22.76
C GLN A 65 -2.70 2.03 23.55
N PRO A 66 -3.33 2.74 24.45
CA PRO A 66 -2.65 3.83 25.14
C PRO A 66 -1.55 3.35 26.06
N SER A 67 -1.71 2.20 26.64
CA SER A 67 -0.68 1.75 27.54
C SER A 67 0.38 1.04 26.81
N GLY A 68 0.01 0.60 25.88
CA GLY A 68 0.92 -0.13 25.28
C GLY A 68 2.16 0.59 25.38
N LEU A 69 1.86 1.03 25.52
CA LEU A 69 2.78 1.53 25.41
C LEU A 69 3.69 1.49 26.41
N LEU A 70 2.82 1.26 26.85
CA LEU A 70 3.47 1.14 27.45
C LEU A 70 4.21 0.75 28.04
N VAL A 71 3.98 0.68 28.15
CA VAL A 71 4.62 0.33 28.49
C VAL A 71 5.55 0.12 28.70
N GLN A 72 5.46 0.04 28.51
CA GLN A 72 6.35 -0.09 28.48
C GLN A 72 7.19 0.15 28.97
N ASP A 73 6.78 0.41 29.03
CA ASP A 73 7.56 0.64 29.41
C ASP A 73 8.19 0.44 30.19
N LEU A 74 8.09 0.31 30.30
CA LEU A 74 8.71 0.05 30.85
C LEU A 74 9.44 -0.09 31.13
#